data_ccdc4a572067e27316f7db842fbeaa7b
#
_entry.id   ccdc4a572067e27316f7db842fbeaa7b
#
_cell.length_a   1.000
_cell.length_b   1.000
_cell.length_c   1.000
_cell.angle_alpha   90.00
_cell.angle_beta   90.00
_cell.angle_gamma   90.00
#
_symmetry.space_group_name_H-M   'P 1'
#
loop_
_entity.id
_entity.type
_entity.pdbx_description
1 polymer ?
#
loop_
_entity_poly.entity_id
_entity_poly.type
_entity_poly.pdbx_seq_one_letter_code
_entity_poly.pdbx_strand_id
1 'polypeptide(L)'
;MTNPWRAAIGSLLLLEFSATFAATELEPSEPRFAFDAPTTLVENSLYRAQRQGRFFVVGLKKPHQVLSTSAVNGGQSTTVDYLVNHQSMEARGDHLRYMQQITLDRQQYHQTVADQLRIPSQAMALMGTAANIQNLAMVEKHFKGLSVRVFATAGVRSNAQRAGDPTEWYQHNDGVMVSNKPIATAQTKSSLTTDNQGTINILLLVNRELVPGAQTKIAVLASEAKAAVLAELMVSSKSSPFVATGTGTDQIIIASPIATESPPLPSASGHLKIGELVGSAVREALLDALNWQNRIQPSSAANLFYVLGRFGLTEERLLEGLQLHLSTVDFGLAEQNLNSIIFDSRTNAAAYAYSELLDRLQFGNLSPTAALEILLDQAAQVSVAVSAKPLRWPEFWKALADTNASEQANEPVDLFIEAVAQGWQAKWDD
;
A
#
# COMPACT_ATOMS: atom_id res chain seq x y z
N MET A 1 47.43 -34.73 -51.53
CA MET A 1 46.81 -33.48 -51.99
C MET A 1 46.53 -32.68 -50.68
N THR A 2 47.40 -31.72 -50.45
CA THR A 2 47.60 -30.97 -49.22
C THR A 2 46.71 -29.75 -49.21
N ASN A 3 46.03 -29.56 -48.14
CA ASN A 3 45.24 -28.37 -47.94
C ASN A 3 46.04 -27.38 -46.99
N PRO A 4 46.37 -26.17 -47.51
CA PRO A 4 47.16 -25.20 -46.69
C PRO A 4 46.30 -24.09 -46.19
N TRP A 5 45.86 -24.18 -44.91
CA TRP A 5 45.46 -23.02 -44.09
C TRP A 5 45.76 -23.31 -42.61
N ARG A 6 47.01 -23.14 -42.26
CA ARG A 6 47.43 -22.92 -40.87
C ARG A 6 48.35 -21.72 -40.87
N ALA A 7 48.08 -20.84 -39.95
CA ALA A 7 48.88 -19.78 -39.37
C ALA A 7 48.37 -18.37 -39.63
N ALA A 8 47.68 -17.84 -38.64
CA ALA A 8 47.83 -16.47 -38.18
C ALA A 8 47.40 -16.44 -36.69
N ILE A 9 48.37 -16.69 -35.82
CA ILE A 9 48.21 -16.39 -34.38
C ILE A 9 48.44 -14.88 -34.26
N GLY A 10 47.36 -14.12 -34.16
CA GLY A 10 47.40 -12.72 -33.80
C GLY A 10 47.35 -12.60 -32.27
N SER A 11 48.43 -12.10 -31.69
CA SER A 11 48.50 -11.73 -30.30
C SER A 11 47.43 -10.74 -29.94
N LEU A 12 46.41 -11.17 -29.20
CA LEU A 12 45.42 -10.28 -28.58
C LEU A 12 46.02 -9.77 -27.25
N LEU A 13 46.52 -8.55 -27.27
CA LEU A 13 46.86 -7.79 -26.10
C LEU A 13 45.59 -7.69 -25.20
N LEU A 14 45.58 -8.40 -24.10
CA LEU A 14 44.69 -8.19 -22.96
C LEU A 14 45.06 -6.83 -22.34
N LEU A 15 44.37 -5.79 -22.76
CA LEU A 15 44.29 -4.54 -21.98
C LEU A 15 43.39 -4.83 -20.80
N GLU A 16 43.97 -5.12 -19.65
CA GLU A 16 43.35 -5.06 -18.38
C GLU A 16 42.92 -3.60 -18.12
N PHE A 17 41.69 -3.26 -18.41
CA PHE A 17 41.06 -2.07 -17.85
C PHE A 17 40.74 -2.36 -16.38
N SER A 18 41.73 -2.16 -15.52
CA SER A 18 41.47 -1.93 -14.11
C SER A 18 40.74 -0.60 -13.98
N ALA A 19 39.42 -0.61 -14.13
CA ALA A 19 38.58 0.47 -13.68
C ALA A 19 38.60 0.44 -12.16
N THR A 20 39.58 1.08 -11.55
CA THR A 20 39.51 1.55 -10.19
C THR A 20 38.37 2.55 -10.17
N PHE A 21 37.17 2.10 -9.83
CA PHE A 21 36.16 2.98 -9.29
C PHE A 21 36.74 3.52 -7.98
N ALA A 22 37.39 4.67 -8.06
CA ALA A 22 37.60 5.50 -6.92
C ALA A 22 36.17 5.70 -6.36
N ALA A 23 35.89 5.11 -5.20
CA ALA A 23 34.79 5.54 -4.37
C ALA A 23 35.08 7.02 -4.08
N THR A 24 34.52 7.91 -4.88
CA THR A 24 34.39 9.30 -4.51
C THR A 24 33.62 9.25 -3.22
N GLU A 25 34.30 9.39 -2.08
CA GLU A 25 33.69 9.80 -0.83
C GLU A 25 32.87 11.04 -1.20
N LEU A 26 31.56 10.85 -1.36
CA LEU A 26 30.62 11.95 -1.47
C LEU A 26 30.79 12.71 -0.16
N GLU A 27 31.52 13.83 -0.22
CA GLU A 27 31.51 14.82 0.83
C GLU A 27 30.06 14.90 1.33
N PRO A 28 29.81 14.85 2.66
CA PRO A 28 28.48 14.99 3.19
C PRO A 28 27.94 16.31 2.68
N SER A 29 27.08 16.26 1.65
CA SER A 29 26.44 17.46 1.14
C SER A 29 25.75 18.10 2.34
N GLU A 30 26.13 19.32 2.68
CA GLU A 30 25.36 20.11 3.64
C GLU A 30 23.89 19.95 3.27
N PRO A 31 22.99 19.73 4.25
CA PRO A 31 21.58 19.51 3.96
C PRO A 31 21.11 20.67 3.10
N ARG A 32 20.75 20.39 1.83
CA ARG A 32 20.36 21.39 0.82
C ARG A 32 19.12 22.18 1.20
N PHE A 33 18.48 21.81 2.29
CA PHE A 33 17.36 22.50 2.88
C PHE A 33 17.83 23.04 4.23
N ALA A 34 17.96 24.37 4.32
CA ALA A 34 17.94 25.03 5.61
C ALA A 34 16.74 24.43 6.37
N PHE A 35 16.97 23.88 7.57
CA PHE A 35 15.89 23.32 8.36
C PHE A 35 14.87 24.41 8.57
N ASP A 36 13.71 24.28 7.94
CA ASP A 36 12.58 25.15 8.21
C ASP A 36 12.36 25.16 9.72
N ALA A 37 12.05 26.32 10.26
CA ALA A 37 11.76 26.43 11.69
C ALA A 37 10.66 25.42 12.04
N PRO A 38 10.79 24.69 13.18
CA PRO A 38 9.81 23.67 13.52
C PRO A 38 8.42 24.29 13.68
N THR A 39 7.43 23.70 12.98
CA THR A 39 6.02 24.06 13.13
C THR A 39 5.43 23.21 14.23
N THR A 40 4.99 23.81 15.32
CA THR A 40 4.27 23.11 16.40
C THR A 40 2.84 22.83 15.94
N LEU A 41 2.49 21.53 15.86
CA LEU A 41 1.15 21.07 15.53
C LEU A 41 0.28 20.94 16.79
N VAL A 42 0.86 20.42 17.86
CA VAL A 42 0.21 20.23 19.16
C VAL A 42 1.21 20.44 20.28
N GLU A 43 0.77 21.09 21.34
CA GLU A 43 1.52 21.17 22.59
C GLU A 43 0.57 21.08 23.79
N ASN A 44 0.90 20.24 24.73
CA ASN A 44 0.17 20.09 26.01
C ASN A 44 1.14 19.74 27.14
N SER A 45 0.62 19.36 28.32
CA SER A 45 1.43 19.00 29.47
C SER A 45 2.17 17.66 29.34
N LEU A 46 1.78 16.79 28.39
CA LEU A 46 2.35 15.46 28.21
C LEU A 46 3.44 15.43 27.12
N TYR A 47 3.24 16.17 26.04
CA TYR A 47 4.14 16.15 24.89
C TYR A 47 4.05 17.42 24.04
N ARG A 48 5.01 17.56 23.13
CA ARG A 48 5.02 18.54 22.06
C ARG A 48 5.22 17.82 20.73
N ALA A 49 4.29 17.98 19.80
CA ALA A 49 4.36 17.43 18.46
C ALA A 49 4.69 18.52 17.43
N GLN A 50 5.73 18.31 16.64
CA GLN A 50 6.27 19.29 15.71
C GLN A 50 6.57 18.64 14.36
N ARG A 51 6.43 19.43 13.29
CA ARG A 51 6.91 19.10 11.96
C ARG A 51 8.06 20.02 11.60
N GLN A 52 9.17 19.46 11.12
CA GLN A 52 10.36 20.19 10.71
C GLN A 52 10.96 19.54 9.46
N GLY A 53 10.82 20.20 8.32
CA GLY A 53 11.29 19.65 7.05
C GLY A 53 10.67 18.26 6.79
N ARG A 54 11.52 17.24 6.78
CA ARG A 54 11.17 15.83 6.53
C ARG A 54 10.86 15.02 7.79
N PHE A 55 10.81 15.67 8.93
CA PHE A 55 10.61 15.02 10.22
C PHE A 55 9.30 15.43 10.83
N PHE A 56 8.61 14.46 11.38
CA PHE A 56 7.59 14.67 12.39
C PHE A 56 8.14 14.11 13.70
N VAL A 57 8.15 14.93 14.73
CA VAL A 57 8.76 14.61 16.03
C VAL A 57 7.76 14.90 17.14
N VAL A 58 7.56 13.93 18.01
CA VAL A 58 6.88 14.10 19.28
C VAL A 58 7.89 14.00 20.42
N GLY A 59 8.18 15.11 21.08
CA GLY A 59 8.98 15.17 22.30
C GLY A 59 8.09 14.97 23.52
N LEU A 60 8.33 13.92 24.28
CA LEU A 60 7.61 13.60 25.50
C LEU A 60 8.11 14.49 26.64
N LYS A 61 7.18 15.16 27.36
CA LYS A 61 7.52 16.08 28.46
C LYS A 61 7.49 15.42 29.84
N LYS A 62 6.98 14.20 29.91
CA LYS A 62 6.88 13.37 31.11
C LYS A 62 7.27 11.94 30.77
N PRO A 63 7.65 11.10 31.71
CA PRO A 63 7.91 9.69 31.46
C PRO A 63 6.70 9.00 30.81
N HIS A 64 6.94 8.24 29.75
CA HIS A 64 5.94 7.46 29.04
C HIS A 64 6.39 6.01 28.90
N GLN A 65 5.41 5.12 28.87
CA GLN A 65 5.61 3.78 28.36
C GLN A 65 5.38 3.84 26.85
N VAL A 66 6.39 3.43 26.06
CA VAL A 66 6.35 3.43 24.61
C VAL A 66 6.41 1.98 24.11
N LEU A 67 5.51 1.61 23.22
CA LEU A 67 5.57 0.37 22.44
C LEU A 67 5.80 0.72 20.97
N SER A 68 6.85 0.16 20.36
CA SER A 68 7.25 0.53 19.00
C SER A 68 7.69 -0.67 18.18
N THR A 69 7.40 -0.65 16.88
CA THR A 69 7.95 -1.56 15.88
C THR A 69 9.27 -1.06 15.28
N SER A 70 9.88 -0.01 15.84
CA SER A 70 11.18 0.51 15.41
C SER A 70 12.24 -0.59 15.37
N ALA A 71 13.09 -0.58 14.36
CA ALA A 71 14.15 -1.58 14.23
C ALA A 71 15.25 -1.42 15.30
N VAL A 72 15.45 -0.20 15.79
CA VAL A 72 16.34 0.16 16.89
C VAL A 72 15.50 0.76 18.01
N ASN A 73 15.75 0.39 19.25
CA ASN A 73 14.96 0.76 20.43
C ASN A 73 13.47 0.38 20.32
N GLY A 74 13.15 -0.66 19.55
CA GLY A 74 11.80 -1.17 19.42
C GLY A 74 11.37 -2.05 20.59
N GLY A 75 10.12 -2.52 20.54
CA GLY A 75 9.49 -3.22 21.65
C GLY A 75 8.95 -2.24 22.69
N GLN A 76 8.87 -2.67 23.95
CA GLN A 76 8.40 -1.86 25.07
C GLN A 76 9.57 -1.14 25.75
N SER A 77 9.45 0.15 25.97
CA SER A 77 10.48 1.00 26.57
C SER A 77 9.88 2.10 27.44
N THR A 78 10.61 2.52 28.49
CA THR A 78 10.33 3.69 29.32
C THR A 78 11.43 4.74 29.23
N THR A 79 12.42 4.54 28.38
CA THR A 79 13.58 5.41 28.18
C THR A 79 13.54 6.19 26.86
N VAL A 80 12.48 6.02 26.09
CA VAL A 80 12.26 6.76 24.84
C VAL A 80 11.55 8.07 25.17
N ASP A 81 12.17 9.19 24.78
CA ASP A 81 11.64 10.54 24.94
C ASP A 81 11.22 11.18 23.62
N TYR A 82 11.65 10.62 22.48
CA TYR A 82 11.35 11.16 21.15
C TYR A 82 10.77 10.08 20.24
N LEU A 83 9.58 10.40 19.71
CA LEU A 83 8.90 9.54 18.72
C LEU A 83 9.00 10.22 17.37
N VAL A 84 9.65 9.58 16.41
CA VAL A 84 10.02 10.21 15.15
C VAL A 84 9.41 9.45 13.98
N ASN A 85 8.81 10.18 13.04
CA ASN A 85 8.46 9.68 11.71
C ASN A 85 9.26 10.47 10.67
N HIS A 86 10.15 9.82 9.94
CA HIS A 86 11.08 10.42 9.00
C HIS A 86 10.71 10.07 7.55
N GLN A 87 10.55 11.11 6.73
CA GLN A 87 10.41 10.94 5.29
C GLN A 87 11.79 10.64 4.70
N SER A 88 12.05 9.35 4.39
CA SER A 88 13.33 8.89 3.85
C SER A 88 13.46 9.10 2.34
N MET A 89 12.36 9.42 1.64
CA MET A 89 12.36 9.73 0.20
C MET A 89 12.80 11.17 -0.05
N GLU A 90 13.90 11.30 -0.76
CA GLU A 90 14.59 12.54 -1.00
C GLU A 90 14.83 12.81 -2.48
N ALA A 91 15.48 13.95 -2.76
CA ALA A 91 16.16 14.14 -4.03
C ALA A 91 17.11 12.96 -4.29
N ARG A 92 17.29 12.60 -5.56
CA ARG A 92 17.84 11.30 -6.01
C ARG A 92 19.06 10.78 -5.25
N GLY A 93 19.99 11.65 -4.90
CA GLY A 93 21.22 11.27 -4.19
C GLY A 93 20.95 10.82 -2.75
N ASP A 94 20.18 11.60 -2.02
CA ASP A 94 19.89 11.33 -0.61
C ASP A 94 18.98 10.09 -0.46
N HIS A 95 18.04 9.91 -1.38
CA HIS A 95 17.16 8.74 -1.37
C HIS A 95 17.97 7.43 -1.44
N LEU A 96 18.92 7.31 -2.35
CA LEU A 96 19.76 6.11 -2.47
C LEU A 96 20.55 5.85 -1.19
N ARG A 97 21.12 6.89 -0.57
CA ARG A 97 21.83 6.78 0.71
C ARG A 97 20.92 6.25 1.81
N TYR A 98 19.75 6.84 1.99
CA TYR A 98 18.81 6.39 3.03
C TYR A 98 18.30 4.98 2.79
N MET A 99 17.99 4.61 1.54
CA MET A 99 17.57 3.26 1.21
C MET A 99 18.68 2.22 1.50
N GLN A 100 19.93 2.54 1.21
CA GLN A 100 21.05 1.68 1.57
C GLN A 100 21.17 1.51 3.10
N GLN A 101 21.10 2.58 3.86
CA GLN A 101 21.17 2.53 5.33
C GLN A 101 19.99 1.77 5.91
N ILE A 102 18.76 2.05 5.48
CA ILE A 102 17.57 1.34 5.97
C ILE A 102 17.65 -0.17 5.71
N THR A 103 18.20 -0.56 4.57
CA THR A 103 18.25 -1.96 4.14
C THR A 103 19.46 -2.71 4.75
N LEU A 104 20.63 -2.09 4.73
CA LEU A 104 21.90 -2.74 5.06
C LEU A 104 22.36 -2.46 6.50
N ASP A 105 22.10 -1.26 7.02
CA ASP A 105 22.53 -0.83 8.35
C ASP A 105 21.49 0.05 9.03
N ARG A 106 20.52 -0.60 9.67
CA ARG A 106 19.45 0.06 10.40
C ARG A 106 19.95 0.88 11.59
N GLN A 107 21.05 0.46 12.19
CA GLN A 107 21.67 1.18 13.32
C GLN A 107 22.27 2.51 12.84
N GLN A 108 22.98 2.50 11.72
CA GLN A 108 23.54 3.69 11.12
C GLN A 108 22.44 4.66 10.66
N TYR A 109 21.39 4.14 10.06
CA TYR A 109 20.22 4.98 9.68
C TYR A 109 19.61 5.68 10.90
N HIS A 110 19.38 4.92 11.96
CA HIS A 110 18.84 5.44 13.22
C HIS A 110 19.75 6.53 13.80
N GLN A 111 21.06 6.30 13.86
CA GLN A 111 22.02 7.29 14.34
C GLN A 111 22.05 8.53 13.45
N THR A 112 22.03 8.38 12.12
CA THR A 112 22.00 9.50 11.18
C THR A 112 20.80 10.42 11.41
N VAL A 113 19.62 9.85 11.65
CA VAL A 113 18.39 10.61 11.93
C VAL A 113 18.51 11.34 13.28
N ALA A 114 19.02 10.65 14.32
CA ALA A 114 19.23 11.25 15.65
C ALA A 114 20.18 12.44 15.58
N ASP A 115 21.30 12.31 14.84
CA ASP A 115 22.29 13.37 14.65
C ASP A 115 21.68 14.61 13.94
N GLN A 116 20.90 14.37 12.88
CA GLN A 116 20.21 15.44 12.16
C GLN A 116 19.23 16.21 13.06
N LEU A 117 18.51 15.50 13.92
CA LEU A 117 17.59 16.10 14.88
C LEU A 117 18.29 16.65 16.15
N ARG A 118 19.58 16.33 16.34
CA ARG A 118 20.37 16.66 17.54
C ARG A 118 19.74 16.13 18.83
N ILE A 119 19.24 14.88 18.78
CA ILE A 119 18.65 14.20 19.92
C ILE A 119 19.44 12.91 20.23
N PRO A 120 19.41 12.42 21.49
CA PRO A 120 20.07 11.17 21.84
C PRO A 120 19.45 9.99 21.10
N SER A 121 20.26 9.21 20.37
CA SER A 121 19.73 8.07 19.60
C SER A 121 19.12 6.98 20.47
N GLN A 122 19.63 6.78 21.68
CA GLN A 122 19.07 5.82 22.64
C GLN A 122 17.69 6.24 23.19
N ALA A 123 17.34 7.52 23.11
CA ALA A 123 16.04 8.05 23.56
C ALA A 123 15.02 8.21 22.42
N MET A 124 15.33 7.68 21.21
CA MET A 124 14.48 7.83 20.02
C MET A 124 13.86 6.50 19.60
N ALA A 125 12.54 6.49 19.35
CA ALA A 125 11.86 5.50 18.53
C ALA A 125 11.61 6.07 17.14
N LEU A 126 12.04 5.36 16.08
CA LEU A 126 12.06 5.86 14.72
C LEU A 126 11.20 5.00 13.79
N MET A 127 10.33 5.66 13.03
CA MET A 127 9.65 5.12 11.85
C MET A 127 10.18 5.82 10.60
N GLY A 128 10.46 5.06 9.54
CA GLY A 128 10.79 5.58 8.22
C GLY A 128 9.58 5.50 7.28
N THR A 129 9.42 6.47 6.38
CA THR A 129 8.34 6.45 5.39
C THR A 129 8.78 7.02 4.05
N ALA A 130 8.20 6.51 2.96
CA ALA A 130 8.27 7.13 1.65
C ALA A 130 7.16 8.17 1.44
N ALA A 131 6.14 8.19 2.28
CA ALA A 131 5.07 9.17 2.20
C ALA A 131 5.57 10.57 2.58
N ASN A 132 5.03 11.59 1.93
CA ASN A 132 5.37 12.98 2.24
C ASN A 132 4.88 13.34 3.64
N ILE A 133 5.79 13.82 4.49
CA ILE A 133 5.47 14.22 5.86
C ILE A 133 4.51 15.42 5.93
N GLN A 134 4.38 16.18 4.85
CA GLN A 134 3.39 17.26 4.75
C GLN A 134 1.95 16.73 4.68
N ASN A 135 1.79 15.46 4.26
CA ASN A 135 0.52 14.73 4.22
C ASN A 135 0.23 13.95 5.52
N LEU A 136 0.91 14.31 6.62
CA LEU A 136 0.64 13.75 7.92
C LEU A 136 -0.78 14.12 8.38
N ALA A 137 -1.62 13.12 8.58
CA ALA A 137 -2.95 13.30 9.18
C ALA A 137 -2.86 13.30 10.71
N MET A 138 -3.73 14.07 11.34
CA MET A 138 -3.84 14.17 12.79
C MET A 138 -5.31 14.14 13.21
N VAL A 139 -5.67 13.15 14.01
CA VAL A 139 -7.03 12.98 14.54
C VAL A 139 -6.98 12.77 16.05
N GLU A 140 -7.87 13.42 16.78
CA GLU A 140 -8.07 13.21 18.20
C GLU A 140 -9.52 12.85 18.50
N LYS A 141 -9.73 11.83 19.34
CA LYS A 141 -11.03 11.41 19.83
C LYS A 141 -11.07 11.46 21.37
N HIS A 142 -12.21 11.84 21.90
CA HIS A 142 -12.41 12.08 23.33
C HIS A 142 -13.63 11.38 23.88
N PHE A 143 -13.54 10.96 25.14
CA PHE A 143 -14.66 10.52 25.94
C PHE A 143 -14.38 10.70 27.43
N LYS A 144 -15.12 11.57 28.11
CA LYS A 144 -15.07 11.79 29.58
C LYS A 144 -13.63 11.87 30.13
N GLY A 145 -12.79 12.73 29.56
CA GLY A 145 -11.40 12.93 29.99
C GLY A 145 -10.39 11.91 29.45
N LEU A 146 -10.83 10.83 28.82
CA LEU A 146 -9.97 9.96 28.02
C LEU A 146 -9.79 10.56 26.64
N SER A 147 -8.55 10.66 26.17
CA SER A 147 -8.27 11.05 24.77
C SER A 147 -7.29 10.10 24.11
N VAL A 148 -7.51 9.89 22.82
CA VAL A 148 -6.65 9.14 21.91
C VAL A 148 -6.33 10.05 20.74
N ARG A 149 -5.05 10.31 20.50
CA ARG A 149 -4.58 11.07 19.34
C ARG A 149 -3.73 10.21 18.43
N VAL A 150 -4.03 10.26 17.15
CA VAL A 150 -3.33 9.54 16.09
C VAL A 150 -2.69 10.54 15.14
N PHE A 151 -1.43 10.29 14.81
CA PHE A 151 -0.72 10.89 13.70
C PHE A 151 -0.39 9.77 12.71
N ALA A 152 -0.76 9.94 11.44
CA ALA A 152 -0.55 8.92 10.43
C ALA A 152 0.02 9.50 9.14
N THR A 153 0.96 8.77 8.54
CA THR A 153 1.33 8.92 7.13
C THR A 153 1.02 7.60 6.42
N ALA A 154 0.47 7.67 5.23
CA ALA A 154 0.07 6.47 4.51
C ALA A 154 0.38 6.58 3.02
N GLY A 155 1.12 5.60 2.47
CA GLY A 155 1.39 5.47 1.04
C GLY A 155 1.21 4.00 0.63
N VAL A 156 0.34 3.75 -0.37
CA VAL A 156 -0.04 2.38 -0.77
C VAL A 156 0.11 2.12 -2.27
N ARG A 157 0.59 3.11 -3.03
CA ARG A 157 0.54 3.05 -4.50
C ARG A 157 1.34 1.89 -5.10
N SER A 158 2.51 1.60 -4.56
CA SER A 158 3.41 0.58 -5.11
C SER A 158 3.80 -0.53 -4.13
N ASN A 159 3.40 -0.45 -2.85
CA ASN A 159 3.78 -1.41 -1.81
C ASN A 159 2.59 -1.94 -0.99
N ALA A 160 1.35 -1.75 -1.47
CA ALA A 160 0.19 -2.35 -0.83
C ALA A 160 0.31 -3.88 -0.86
N GLN A 161 0.08 -4.54 0.27
CA GLN A 161 0.24 -5.98 0.44
C GLN A 161 -0.82 -6.54 1.40
N ARG A 162 -1.26 -7.76 1.13
CA ARG A 162 -2.07 -8.53 2.07
C ARG A 162 -1.16 -9.33 2.99
N ALA A 163 -1.48 -9.38 4.26
CA ALA A 163 -0.78 -10.26 5.19
C ALA A 163 -0.92 -11.72 4.75
N GLY A 164 0.21 -12.41 4.57
CA GLY A 164 0.28 -13.76 4.03
C GLY A 164 0.53 -13.86 2.51
N ASP A 165 0.63 -12.73 1.81
CA ASP A 165 1.08 -12.75 0.41
C ASP A 165 2.49 -13.34 0.29
N PRO A 166 2.79 -14.04 -0.82
CA PRO A 166 4.11 -14.61 -1.03
C PRO A 166 5.18 -13.51 -1.09
N THR A 167 6.34 -13.79 -0.51
CA THR A 167 7.51 -12.93 -0.55
C THR A 167 8.70 -13.63 -1.20
N GLU A 168 9.56 -12.85 -1.83
CA GLU A 168 10.81 -13.36 -2.43
C GLU A 168 11.97 -13.39 -1.42
N TRP A 169 11.85 -12.65 -0.31
CA TRP A 169 12.92 -12.46 0.64
C TRP A 169 12.72 -13.28 1.91
N TYR A 170 13.77 -13.93 2.37
CA TYR A 170 13.80 -14.60 3.66
C TYR A 170 15.13 -14.31 4.39
N GLN A 171 15.09 -14.43 5.70
CA GLN A 171 16.27 -14.26 6.53
C GLN A 171 16.97 -15.62 6.70
N HIS A 172 18.21 -15.72 6.24
CA HIS A 172 19.04 -16.91 6.45
C HIS A 172 19.48 -17.03 7.92
N ASN A 173 19.98 -18.22 8.32
CA ASN A 173 20.39 -18.51 9.70
C ASN A 173 21.49 -17.59 10.25
N ASP A 174 22.29 -16.98 9.40
CA ASP A 174 23.31 -15.98 9.73
C ASP A 174 22.77 -14.54 9.83
N GLY A 175 21.45 -14.37 9.66
CA GLY A 175 20.78 -13.07 9.69
C GLY A 175 20.80 -12.31 8.37
N VAL A 176 21.42 -12.85 7.32
CA VAL A 176 21.49 -12.22 6.00
C VAL A 176 20.14 -12.37 5.26
N MET A 177 19.70 -11.30 4.63
CA MET A 177 18.51 -11.34 3.75
C MET A 177 18.88 -11.96 2.42
N VAL A 178 18.16 -13.02 2.03
CA VAL A 178 18.38 -13.79 0.80
C VAL A 178 17.11 -13.79 -0.04
N SER A 179 17.27 -13.70 -1.37
CA SER A 179 16.15 -13.81 -2.32
C SER A 179 16.01 -15.24 -2.84
N ASN A 180 14.77 -15.71 -2.97
CA ASN A 180 14.45 -17.00 -3.59
C ASN A 180 14.62 -17.02 -5.11
N LYS A 181 14.82 -15.88 -5.77
CA LYS A 181 15.03 -15.84 -7.22
C LYS A 181 16.42 -16.36 -7.59
N PRO A 182 16.54 -17.25 -8.59
CA PRO A 182 17.83 -17.67 -9.11
C PRO A 182 18.62 -16.47 -9.63
N ILE A 183 19.92 -16.42 -9.31
CA ILE A 183 20.86 -15.36 -9.72
C ILE A 183 20.99 -15.19 -11.25
N ALA A 184 20.54 -16.18 -12.04
CA ALA A 184 20.74 -16.25 -13.48
C ALA A 184 19.98 -15.21 -14.33
N THR A 185 19.11 -14.37 -13.77
CA THR A 185 18.40 -13.30 -14.48
C THR A 185 18.59 -11.92 -13.87
N ALA A 186 19.51 -11.80 -12.94
CA ALA A 186 19.95 -10.52 -12.39
C ALA A 186 20.86 -9.78 -13.37
N GLN A 187 20.37 -9.46 -14.57
CA GLN A 187 20.81 -8.23 -15.20
C GLN A 187 20.31 -7.11 -14.30
N THR A 188 21.13 -6.79 -13.32
CA THR A 188 21.30 -5.51 -12.63
C THR A 188 20.29 -4.40 -12.97
N LYS A 189 19.02 -4.66 -12.83
CA LYS A 189 18.14 -3.65 -12.27
C LYS A 189 18.18 -3.91 -10.77
N SER A 190 18.98 -3.10 -10.09
CA SER A 190 18.99 -3.00 -8.64
C SER A 190 17.53 -3.14 -8.16
N SER A 191 17.21 -4.23 -7.45
CA SER A 191 15.89 -4.44 -6.85
C SER A 191 15.58 -3.45 -5.72
N LEU A 192 16.44 -2.47 -5.53
CA LEU A 192 16.23 -1.20 -4.85
C LEU A 192 15.50 -0.20 -5.78
N THR A 193 14.79 -0.70 -6.80
CA THR A 193 14.03 0.17 -7.68
C THR A 193 12.92 0.85 -6.88
N THR A 194 12.70 2.10 -7.22
CA THR A 194 11.68 3.02 -6.73
C THR A 194 10.25 2.46 -6.74
N ASP A 195 10.04 1.24 -7.18
CA ASP A 195 8.73 0.63 -7.39
C ASP A 195 8.07 0.08 -6.12
N ASN A 196 8.82 -0.14 -5.04
CA ASN A 196 8.30 -0.63 -3.75
C ASN A 196 8.18 0.51 -2.71
N GLN A 197 7.69 1.66 -3.12
CA GLN A 197 7.54 2.83 -2.27
C GLN A 197 6.11 2.89 -1.71
N GLY A 198 6.02 2.84 -0.41
CA GLY A 198 4.78 2.98 0.30
C GLY A 198 4.91 2.38 1.70
N THR A 199 4.38 3.07 2.68
CA THR A 199 4.41 2.66 4.08
C THR A 199 3.25 3.32 4.80
N ILE A 200 2.65 2.61 5.72
CA ILE A 200 1.66 3.16 6.65
C ILE A 200 2.31 3.23 8.02
N ASN A 201 2.55 4.45 8.50
CA ASN A 201 3.07 4.71 9.83
C ASN A 201 1.99 5.32 10.71
N ILE A 202 1.77 4.72 11.88
CA ILE A 202 0.77 5.15 12.86
C ILE A 202 1.49 5.47 14.16
N LEU A 203 1.39 6.72 14.63
CA LEU A 203 1.83 7.15 15.95
C LEU A 203 0.59 7.49 16.78
N LEU A 204 0.41 6.79 17.89
CA LEU A 204 -0.78 6.86 18.73
C LEU A 204 -0.41 7.26 20.14
N LEU A 205 -1.08 8.29 20.65
CA LEU A 205 -0.90 8.80 22.00
C LEU A 205 -2.21 8.66 22.79
N VAL A 206 -2.12 8.05 23.96
CA VAL A 206 -3.23 7.98 24.93
C VAL A 206 -2.88 8.84 26.13
N ASN A 207 -3.80 9.65 26.61
CA ASN A 207 -3.55 10.55 27.76
C ASN A 207 -3.68 9.88 29.13
N ARG A 208 -3.89 8.57 29.18
CA ARG A 208 -4.01 7.76 30.39
C ARG A 208 -2.95 6.67 30.39
N GLU A 209 -2.44 6.36 31.57
CA GLU A 209 -1.56 5.21 31.76
C GLU A 209 -2.24 3.91 31.34
N LEU A 210 -1.49 3.03 30.68
CA LEU A 210 -1.94 1.72 30.23
C LEU A 210 -1.10 0.63 30.88
N VAL A 211 -1.71 -0.48 31.27
CA VAL A 211 -0.90 -1.66 31.57
C VAL A 211 -0.28 -2.21 30.27
N PRO A 212 0.86 -2.93 30.31
CA PRO A 212 1.53 -3.45 29.11
C PRO A 212 0.61 -4.24 28.16
N GLY A 213 -0.25 -5.08 28.70
CA GLY A 213 -1.22 -5.84 27.90
C GLY A 213 -2.26 -4.97 27.18
N ALA A 214 -2.70 -3.87 27.82
CA ALA A 214 -3.61 -2.92 27.19
C ALA A 214 -2.91 -2.18 26.03
N GLN A 215 -1.65 -1.79 26.21
CA GLN A 215 -0.86 -1.15 25.16
C GLN A 215 -0.65 -2.07 23.96
N THR A 216 -0.33 -3.35 24.18
CA THR A 216 -0.24 -4.37 23.12
C THR A 216 -1.59 -4.54 22.39
N LYS A 217 -2.70 -4.56 23.13
CA LYS A 217 -4.04 -4.67 22.52
C LYS A 217 -4.38 -3.46 21.63
N ILE A 218 -3.90 -2.26 21.96
CA ILE A 218 -4.04 -1.08 21.08
C ILE A 218 -3.31 -1.30 19.75
N ALA A 219 -2.13 -1.92 19.73
CA ALA A 219 -1.42 -2.23 18.50
C ALA A 219 -2.23 -3.18 17.59
N VAL A 220 -2.87 -4.18 18.20
CA VAL A 220 -3.78 -5.10 17.49
C VAL A 220 -4.95 -4.32 16.89
N LEU A 221 -5.66 -3.51 17.70
CA LEU A 221 -6.81 -2.72 17.22
C LEU A 221 -6.43 -1.73 16.11
N ALA A 222 -5.27 -1.08 16.22
CA ALA A 222 -4.78 -0.17 15.19
C ALA A 222 -4.50 -0.91 13.87
N SER A 223 -3.95 -2.13 13.94
CA SER A 223 -3.72 -2.98 12.76
C SER A 223 -5.04 -3.48 12.16
N GLU A 224 -6.02 -3.86 12.98
CA GLU A 224 -7.36 -4.24 12.55
C GLU A 224 -8.06 -3.05 11.86
N ALA A 225 -8.01 -1.85 12.46
CA ALA A 225 -8.59 -0.63 11.88
C ALA A 225 -7.92 -0.25 10.55
N LYS A 226 -6.58 -0.41 10.45
CA LYS A 226 -5.86 -0.20 9.20
C LYS A 226 -6.33 -1.16 8.10
N ALA A 227 -6.44 -2.44 8.40
CA ALA A 227 -6.92 -3.44 7.45
C ALA A 227 -8.37 -3.15 7.00
N ALA A 228 -9.23 -2.72 7.94
CA ALA A 228 -10.60 -2.33 7.63
C ALA A 228 -10.67 -1.12 6.67
N VAL A 229 -9.83 -0.09 6.87
CA VAL A 229 -9.75 1.08 5.98
C VAL A 229 -9.33 0.67 4.56
N LEU A 230 -8.31 -0.18 4.44
CA LEU A 230 -7.85 -0.63 3.12
C LEU A 230 -8.92 -1.48 2.42
N ALA A 231 -9.68 -2.27 3.17
CA ALA A 231 -10.82 -3.00 2.63
C ALA A 231 -11.98 -2.06 2.22
N GLU A 232 -12.32 -1.07 3.06
CA GLU A 232 -13.32 -0.04 2.76
C GLU A 232 -13.00 0.72 1.46
N LEU A 233 -11.72 1.03 1.26
CA LEU A 233 -11.20 1.70 0.08
C LEU A 233 -10.88 0.73 -1.06
N MET A 234 -11.05 -0.58 -0.91
CA MET A 234 -10.74 -1.62 -1.89
C MET A 234 -9.31 -1.53 -2.43
N VAL A 235 -8.33 -1.16 -1.59
CA VAL A 235 -6.95 -1.05 -2.03
C VAL A 235 -6.41 -2.43 -2.41
N SER A 236 -6.05 -2.62 -3.68
CA SER A 236 -5.55 -3.89 -4.19
C SER A 236 -4.14 -4.19 -3.69
N SER A 237 -3.86 -5.44 -3.31
CA SER A 237 -2.49 -5.91 -3.12
C SER A 237 -1.69 -5.81 -4.42
N LYS A 238 -0.37 -5.62 -4.32
CA LYS A 238 0.55 -5.66 -5.46
C LYS A 238 1.18 -7.05 -5.66
N SER A 239 0.95 -7.96 -4.71
CA SER A 239 1.55 -9.31 -4.70
C SER A 239 0.53 -10.43 -4.89
N SER A 240 -0.75 -10.10 -4.85
CA SER A 240 -1.87 -11.06 -5.02
C SER A 240 -3.10 -10.35 -5.57
N PRO A 241 -4.10 -11.09 -6.10
CA PRO A 241 -5.36 -10.51 -6.59
C PRO A 241 -6.32 -10.10 -5.46
N PHE A 242 -5.89 -10.12 -4.21
CA PHE A 242 -6.72 -9.79 -3.06
C PHE A 242 -6.63 -8.31 -2.66
N VAL A 243 -7.55 -7.91 -1.79
CA VAL A 243 -7.48 -6.60 -1.12
C VAL A 243 -6.36 -6.61 -0.09
N ALA A 244 -5.57 -5.54 -0.07
CA ALA A 244 -4.45 -5.36 0.86
C ALA A 244 -4.94 -5.19 2.31
N THR A 245 -4.09 -5.56 3.26
CA THR A 245 -4.30 -5.32 4.70
C THR A 245 -3.28 -4.35 5.30
N GLY A 246 -2.31 -3.93 4.51
CA GLY A 246 -1.22 -3.01 4.87
C GLY A 246 -0.26 -2.82 3.71
N THR A 247 0.98 -2.52 4.06
CA THR A 247 2.13 -2.56 3.16
C THR A 247 3.20 -3.50 3.74
N GLY A 248 4.22 -3.80 2.97
CA GLY A 248 5.33 -4.65 3.44
C GLY A 248 6.19 -4.03 4.55
N THR A 249 5.99 -2.75 4.89
CA THR A 249 6.88 -1.98 5.77
C THR A 249 6.16 -1.14 6.83
N ASP A 250 4.91 -1.44 7.12
CA ASP A 250 4.10 -0.69 8.10
C ASP A 250 4.72 -0.66 9.48
N GLN A 251 4.63 0.49 10.15
CA GLN A 251 5.17 0.69 11.48
C GLN A 251 4.16 1.36 12.41
N ILE A 252 4.30 1.07 13.72
CA ILE A 252 3.46 1.64 14.75
C ILE A 252 4.30 2.07 15.96
N ILE A 253 3.95 3.22 16.54
CA ILE A 253 4.41 3.67 17.84
C ILE A 253 3.21 4.03 18.69
N ILE A 254 3.15 3.54 19.92
CA ILE A 254 2.10 3.82 20.90
C ILE A 254 2.76 4.34 22.15
N ALA A 255 2.31 5.48 22.67
CA ALA A 255 2.81 6.02 23.92
C ALA A 255 1.67 6.40 24.88
N SER A 256 1.89 6.12 26.16
CA SER A 256 1.01 6.49 27.27
C SER A 256 1.83 6.98 28.46
N PRO A 257 1.40 8.02 29.19
CA PRO A 257 2.13 8.52 30.36
C PRO A 257 2.21 7.46 31.46
N ILE A 258 3.25 7.53 32.28
CA ILE A 258 3.43 6.69 33.46
C ILE A 258 3.14 7.53 34.71
N ALA A 259 2.76 6.87 35.77
CA ALA A 259 2.51 7.48 37.09
C ALA A 259 1.49 8.63 37.03
N THR A 260 0.36 8.37 36.37
CA THR A 260 -0.79 9.30 36.38
C THR A 260 -1.54 9.24 37.71
N GLU A 261 -2.26 10.32 38.03
CA GLU A 261 -3.10 10.36 39.24
C GLU A 261 -4.23 9.32 39.25
N SER A 262 -4.65 8.92 38.05
CA SER A 262 -5.70 7.91 37.88
C SER A 262 -5.07 6.51 37.69
N PRO A 263 -5.72 5.45 38.19
CA PRO A 263 -5.24 4.09 37.97
C PRO A 263 -5.01 3.76 36.50
N PRO A 264 -3.99 2.95 36.14
CA PRO A 264 -3.76 2.51 34.80
C PRO A 264 -4.98 1.80 34.21
N LEU A 265 -5.23 1.99 32.92
CA LEU A 265 -6.27 1.26 32.22
C LEU A 265 -5.84 -0.21 32.03
N PRO A 266 -6.59 -1.16 32.59
CA PRO A 266 -6.19 -2.57 32.60
C PRO A 266 -6.43 -3.29 31.29
N SER A 267 -7.22 -2.71 30.38
CA SER A 267 -7.60 -3.30 29.11
C SER A 267 -7.92 -2.24 28.07
N ALA A 268 -7.68 -2.60 26.79
CA ALA A 268 -8.08 -1.83 25.62
C ALA A 268 -8.90 -2.69 24.64
N SER A 269 -9.82 -3.49 25.19
CA SER A 269 -10.73 -4.31 24.36
C SER A 269 -11.58 -3.44 23.43
N GLY A 270 -11.95 -3.98 22.26
CA GLY A 270 -12.91 -3.36 21.34
C GLY A 270 -14.30 -3.11 21.92
N HIS A 271 -14.66 -3.77 23.04
CA HIS A 271 -15.90 -3.52 23.79
C HIS A 271 -15.80 -2.37 24.79
N LEU A 272 -14.62 -1.77 24.94
CA LEU A 272 -14.40 -0.63 25.81
C LEU A 272 -14.28 0.66 25.00
N LYS A 273 -14.62 1.79 25.63
CA LYS A 273 -14.56 3.11 24.98
C LYS A 273 -13.17 3.42 24.42
N ILE A 274 -12.08 3.02 25.08
CA ILE A 274 -10.73 3.20 24.54
C ILE A 274 -10.54 2.47 23.20
N GLY A 275 -11.04 1.25 23.07
CA GLY A 275 -10.95 0.50 21.80
C GLY A 275 -11.71 1.17 20.66
N GLU A 276 -12.91 1.68 20.94
CA GLU A 276 -13.70 2.48 19.99
C GLU A 276 -12.95 3.76 19.57
N LEU A 277 -12.38 4.50 20.53
CA LEU A 277 -11.62 5.72 20.25
C LEU A 277 -10.38 5.43 19.40
N VAL A 278 -9.66 4.35 19.70
CA VAL A 278 -8.48 3.92 18.90
C VAL A 278 -8.89 3.57 17.48
N GLY A 279 -9.87 2.69 17.30
CA GLY A 279 -10.32 2.26 15.98
C GLY A 279 -10.82 3.41 15.13
N SER A 280 -11.66 4.29 15.71
CA SER A 280 -12.22 5.44 14.99
C SER A 280 -11.18 6.51 14.66
N ALA A 281 -10.22 6.77 15.57
CA ALA A 281 -9.15 7.74 15.32
C ALA A 281 -8.17 7.24 14.23
N VAL A 282 -7.79 5.97 14.28
CA VAL A 282 -6.94 5.36 13.25
C VAL A 282 -7.64 5.36 11.90
N ARG A 283 -8.92 4.97 11.86
CA ARG A 283 -9.71 4.97 10.63
C ARG A 283 -9.73 6.34 9.97
N GLU A 284 -10.10 7.38 10.71
CA GLU A 284 -10.20 8.74 10.19
C GLU A 284 -8.83 9.27 9.75
N ALA A 285 -7.79 9.09 10.55
CA ALA A 285 -6.43 9.51 10.20
C ALA A 285 -5.90 8.82 8.93
N LEU A 286 -6.21 7.55 8.73
CA LEU A 286 -5.78 6.83 7.53
C LEU A 286 -6.57 7.23 6.29
N LEU A 287 -7.87 7.49 6.41
CA LEU A 287 -8.67 8.03 5.30
C LEU A 287 -8.09 9.36 4.81
N ASP A 288 -7.77 10.27 5.74
CA ASP A 288 -7.17 11.55 5.42
C ASP A 288 -5.77 11.40 4.79
N ALA A 289 -4.89 10.60 5.42
CA ALA A 289 -3.53 10.39 4.94
C ALA A 289 -3.49 9.75 3.54
N LEU A 290 -4.34 8.74 3.28
CA LEU A 290 -4.45 8.09 1.97
C LEU A 290 -5.02 9.05 0.91
N ASN A 291 -6.01 9.85 1.27
CA ASN A 291 -6.53 10.87 0.36
C ASN A 291 -5.47 11.93 0.01
N TRP A 292 -4.76 12.45 1.00
CA TRP A 292 -3.75 13.48 0.74
C TRP A 292 -2.53 12.94 -0.01
N GLN A 293 -2.08 11.74 0.31
CA GLN A 293 -0.88 11.14 -0.29
C GLN A 293 -1.14 10.49 -1.65
N ASN A 294 -2.23 9.76 -1.81
CA ASN A 294 -2.49 8.92 -2.98
C ASN A 294 -3.74 9.33 -3.77
N ARG A 295 -4.52 10.29 -3.26
CA ARG A 295 -5.84 10.67 -3.81
C ARG A 295 -6.83 9.50 -3.79
N ILE A 296 -6.68 8.59 -2.80
CA ILE A 296 -7.58 7.48 -2.58
C ILE A 296 -8.62 7.90 -1.55
N GLN A 297 -9.89 7.84 -1.95
CA GLN A 297 -11.05 8.17 -1.16
C GLN A 297 -12.21 7.24 -1.56
N PRO A 298 -13.32 7.15 -0.81
CA PRO A 298 -14.42 6.24 -1.15
C PRO A 298 -14.93 6.35 -2.59
N SER A 299 -14.96 7.58 -3.15
CA SER A 299 -15.37 7.79 -4.55
C SER A 299 -14.37 7.25 -5.59
N SER A 300 -13.11 6.98 -5.22
CA SER A 300 -12.13 6.38 -6.13
C SER A 300 -12.52 4.96 -6.53
N ALA A 301 -13.28 4.27 -5.68
CA ALA A 301 -13.78 2.94 -5.96
C ALA A 301 -14.95 2.91 -6.98
N ALA A 302 -15.53 4.06 -7.32
CA ALA A 302 -16.56 4.17 -8.39
C ALA A 302 -15.91 4.21 -9.78
N ASN A 303 -15.10 3.18 -10.10
CA ASN A 303 -14.34 3.06 -11.35
C ASN A 303 -14.07 1.59 -11.65
N LEU A 304 -14.37 1.13 -12.85
CA LEU A 304 -14.21 -0.26 -13.26
C LEU A 304 -12.76 -0.77 -13.11
N PHE A 305 -11.77 0.05 -13.45
CA PHE A 305 -10.35 -0.33 -13.33
C PHE A 305 -9.90 -0.43 -11.88
N TYR A 306 -10.54 0.32 -10.99
CA TYR A 306 -10.28 0.21 -9.57
C TYR A 306 -10.87 -1.08 -8.99
N VAL A 307 -12.09 -1.45 -9.40
CA VAL A 307 -12.80 -2.64 -8.92
C VAL A 307 -12.20 -3.93 -9.47
N LEU A 308 -11.95 -3.99 -10.79
CA LEU A 308 -11.53 -5.21 -11.50
C LEU A 308 -10.04 -5.23 -11.88
N GLY A 309 -9.29 -4.15 -11.62
CA GLY A 309 -7.88 -4.06 -11.97
C GLY A 309 -7.01 -5.14 -11.34
N ARG A 310 -7.34 -5.58 -10.12
CA ARG A 310 -6.65 -6.69 -9.44
C ARG A 310 -6.87 -8.05 -10.10
N PHE A 311 -7.87 -8.16 -10.98
CA PHE A 311 -8.15 -9.32 -11.82
C PHE A 311 -7.65 -9.13 -13.25
N GLY A 312 -6.94 -8.03 -13.53
CA GLY A 312 -6.29 -7.78 -14.81
C GLY A 312 -7.09 -6.90 -15.78
N LEU A 313 -8.19 -6.25 -15.35
CA LEU A 313 -8.88 -5.26 -16.18
C LEU A 313 -8.05 -3.97 -16.25
N THR A 314 -7.57 -3.63 -17.45
CA THR A 314 -6.91 -2.35 -17.75
C THR A 314 -7.70 -1.63 -18.85
N GLU A 315 -7.43 -0.34 -19.04
CA GLU A 315 -8.04 0.43 -20.13
C GLU A 315 -7.70 -0.17 -21.49
N GLU A 316 -6.44 -0.54 -21.69
CA GLU A 316 -5.94 -1.20 -22.90
C GLU A 316 -6.71 -2.51 -23.16
N ARG A 317 -6.79 -3.42 -22.17
CA ARG A 317 -7.51 -4.69 -22.32
C ARG A 317 -9.01 -4.49 -22.56
N LEU A 318 -9.62 -3.48 -21.93
CA LEU A 318 -11.04 -3.16 -22.17
C LEU A 318 -11.23 -2.70 -23.62
N LEU A 319 -10.41 -1.79 -24.12
CA LEU A 319 -10.50 -1.30 -25.50
C LEU A 319 -10.24 -2.41 -26.52
N GLU A 320 -9.23 -3.23 -26.34
CA GLU A 320 -8.94 -4.39 -27.21
C GLU A 320 -10.13 -5.35 -27.26
N GLY A 321 -10.72 -5.69 -26.13
CA GLY A 321 -11.89 -6.57 -26.08
C GLY A 321 -13.13 -5.93 -26.69
N LEU A 322 -13.39 -4.64 -26.47
CA LEU A 322 -14.48 -3.92 -27.11
C LEU A 322 -14.31 -3.88 -28.65
N GLN A 323 -13.08 -3.67 -29.11
CA GLN A 323 -12.77 -3.70 -30.55
C GLN A 323 -13.03 -5.09 -31.19
N LEU A 324 -12.81 -6.16 -30.41
CA LEU A 324 -13.06 -7.54 -30.88
C LEU A 324 -14.56 -7.84 -31.05
N HIS A 325 -15.39 -7.33 -30.14
CA HIS A 325 -16.80 -7.70 -30.07
C HIS A 325 -17.76 -6.68 -30.71
N LEU A 326 -17.30 -5.47 -31.04
CA LEU A 326 -18.14 -4.40 -31.59
C LEU A 326 -17.86 -4.16 -33.07
N SER A 327 -18.85 -3.63 -33.79
CA SER A 327 -18.62 -3.08 -35.13
C SER A 327 -17.65 -1.87 -35.05
N THR A 328 -16.99 -1.53 -36.15
CA THR A 328 -16.08 -0.37 -36.20
C THR A 328 -16.78 0.92 -35.76
N VAL A 329 -18.06 1.08 -36.07
CA VAL A 329 -18.84 2.27 -35.68
C VAL A 329 -19.14 2.26 -34.18
N ASP A 330 -19.62 1.14 -33.66
CA ASP A 330 -19.98 1.00 -32.23
C ASP A 330 -18.74 1.09 -31.35
N PHE A 331 -17.61 0.54 -31.79
CA PHE A 331 -16.33 0.68 -31.10
C PHE A 331 -15.87 2.15 -31.05
N GLY A 332 -15.90 2.86 -32.17
CA GLY A 332 -15.54 4.28 -32.19
C GLY A 332 -16.41 5.14 -31.26
N LEU A 333 -17.70 4.80 -31.13
CA LEU A 333 -18.59 5.45 -30.17
C LEU A 333 -18.26 5.07 -28.72
N ALA A 334 -17.91 3.81 -28.45
CA ALA A 334 -17.53 3.35 -27.12
C ALA A 334 -16.22 4.00 -26.66
N GLU A 335 -15.20 4.05 -27.53
CA GLU A 335 -13.91 4.68 -27.26
C GLU A 335 -14.07 6.17 -26.91
N GLN A 336 -14.84 6.92 -27.71
CA GLN A 336 -15.10 8.34 -27.46
C GLN A 336 -15.91 8.60 -26.18
N ASN A 337 -16.71 7.63 -25.75
CA ASN A 337 -17.57 7.71 -24.57
C ASN A 337 -17.14 6.78 -23.44
N LEU A 338 -15.90 6.36 -23.39
CA LEU A 338 -15.37 5.36 -22.47
C LEU A 338 -15.67 5.70 -20.99
N ASN A 339 -15.60 6.98 -20.64
CA ASN A 339 -15.92 7.46 -19.30
C ASN A 339 -17.40 7.17 -18.90
N SER A 340 -18.31 7.13 -19.86
CA SER A 340 -19.71 6.79 -19.60
C SER A 340 -19.96 5.30 -19.32
N ILE A 341 -18.95 4.46 -19.53
CA ILE A 341 -18.93 3.05 -19.16
C ILE A 341 -18.19 2.90 -17.82
N ILE A 342 -16.99 3.47 -17.72
CA ILE A 342 -16.08 3.31 -16.58
C ILE A 342 -16.67 3.86 -15.27
N PHE A 343 -17.33 5.02 -15.35
CA PHE A 343 -17.85 5.74 -14.17
C PHE A 343 -19.36 5.62 -14.00
N ASP A 344 -20.06 4.86 -14.86
CA ASP A 344 -21.49 4.65 -14.68
C ASP A 344 -21.80 3.87 -13.40
N SER A 345 -22.69 4.42 -12.58
CA SER A 345 -23.02 3.85 -11.27
C SER A 345 -23.64 2.47 -11.33
N ARG A 346 -24.45 2.17 -12.37
CA ARG A 346 -25.09 0.86 -12.54
C ARG A 346 -24.08 -0.18 -12.98
N THR A 347 -23.24 0.18 -13.95
CA THR A 347 -22.12 -0.66 -14.42
C THR A 347 -21.15 -0.97 -13.29
N ASN A 348 -20.80 0.04 -12.48
CA ASN A 348 -19.94 -0.17 -11.31
C ASN A 348 -20.60 -1.10 -10.26
N ALA A 349 -21.91 -0.93 -9.99
CA ALA A 349 -22.61 -1.83 -9.07
C ALA A 349 -22.59 -3.30 -9.55
N ALA A 350 -22.79 -3.53 -10.85
CA ALA A 350 -22.68 -4.86 -11.44
C ALA A 350 -21.24 -5.39 -11.39
N ALA A 351 -20.24 -4.54 -11.62
CA ALA A 351 -18.82 -4.88 -11.51
C ALA A 351 -18.40 -5.25 -10.07
N TYR A 352 -18.94 -4.58 -9.04
CA TYR A 352 -18.73 -4.96 -7.65
C TYR A 352 -19.23 -6.39 -7.37
N ALA A 353 -20.46 -6.70 -7.80
CA ALA A 353 -21.01 -8.04 -7.64
C ALA A 353 -20.17 -9.08 -8.40
N TYR A 354 -19.72 -8.76 -9.61
CA TYR A 354 -18.82 -9.61 -10.40
C TYR A 354 -17.48 -9.86 -9.70
N SER A 355 -16.84 -8.79 -9.19
CA SER A 355 -15.57 -8.90 -8.49
C SER A 355 -15.66 -9.73 -7.21
N GLU A 356 -16.79 -9.65 -6.49
CA GLU A 356 -17.03 -10.47 -5.30
C GLU A 356 -17.14 -11.97 -5.64
N LEU A 357 -17.78 -12.30 -6.78
CA LEU A 357 -17.82 -13.69 -7.25
C LEU A 357 -16.41 -14.24 -7.58
N LEU A 358 -15.56 -13.40 -8.18
CA LEU A 358 -14.17 -13.76 -8.44
C LEU A 358 -13.40 -14.01 -7.13
N ASP A 359 -13.64 -13.19 -6.09
CA ASP A 359 -13.07 -13.44 -4.77
C ASP A 359 -13.56 -14.76 -4.18
N ARG A 360 -14.88 -15.04 -4.25
CA ARG A 360 -15.46 -16.29 -3.73
C ARG A 360 -14.89 -17.51 -4.43
N LEU A 361 -14.64 -17.42 -5.73
CA LEU A 361 -13.97 -18.46 -6.49
C LEU A 361 -12.53 -18.69 -5.99
N GLN A 362 -11.77 -17.62 -5.82
CA GLN A 362 -10.39 -17.70 -5.33
C GLN A 362 -10.29 -18.19 -3.87
N PHE A 363 -11.25 -17.82 -3.02
CA PHE A 363 -11.30 -18.32 -1.63
C PHE A 363 -11.82 -19.75 -1.52
N GLY A 364 -12.25 -20.36 -2.64
CA GLY A 364 -12.83 -21.71 -2.64
C GLY A 364 -14.24 -21.79 -2.04
N ASN A 365 -14.91 -20.65 -1.83
CA ASN A 365 -16.31 -20.59 -1.38
C ASN A 365 -17.29 -20.89 -2.52
N LEU A 366 -16.85 -20.71 -3.76
CA LEU A 366 -17.58 -21.05 -4.98
C LEU A 366 -16.81 -22.15 -5.72
N SER A 367 -17.47 -23.26 -6.03
CA SER A 367 -16.83 -24.35 -6.76
C SER A 367 -16.61 -23.97 -8.24
N PRO A 368 -15.50 -24.42 -8.87
CA PRO A 368 -15.24 -24.14 -10.28
C PRO A 368 -16.37 -24.63 -11.21
N THR A 369 -17.04 -25.74 -10.85
CA THR A 369 -18.16 -26.30 -11.62
C THR A 369 -19.41 -25.43 -11.60
N ALA A 370 -19.69 -24.75 -10.48
CA ALA A 370 -20.83 -23.82 -10.38
C ALA A 370 -20.46 -22.40 -10.83
N ALA A 371 -19.14 -22.09 -10.89
CA ALA A 371 -18.65 -20.75 -11.10
C ALA A 371 -19.08 -20.18 -12.46
N LEU A 372 -19.01 -21.00 -13.52
CA LEU A 372 -19.30 -20.52 -14.88
C LEU A 372 -20.74 -20.03 -15.02
N GLU A 373 -21.72 -20.82 -14.57
CA GLU A 373 -23.14 -20.45 -14.64
C GLU A 373 -23.41 -19.15 -13.86
N ILE A 374 -22.86 -19.04 -12.65
CA ILE A 374 -23.03 -17.88 -11.78
C ILE A 374 -22.33 -16.63 -12.38
N LEU A 375 -21.17 -16.82 -13.00
CA LEU A 375 -20.46 -15.73 -13.68
C LEU A 375 -21.20 -15.28 -14.94
N LEU A 376 -21.83 -16.18 -15.69
CA LEU A 376 -22.69 -15.85 -16.82
C LEU A 376 -23.93 -15.06 -16.37
N ASP A 377 -24.57 -15.48 -15.26
CA ASP A 377 -25.68 -14.74 -14.68
C ASP A 377 -25.29 -13.29 -14.35
N GLN A 378 -24.15 -13.11 -13.70
CA GLN A 378 -23.68 -11.79 -13.31
C GLN A 378 -23.16 -10.98 -14.51
N ALA A 379 -22.54 -11.63 -15.51
CA ALA A 379 -22.13 -10.98 -16.76
C ALA A 379 -23.35 -10.45 -17.53
N ALA A 380 -24.44 -11.20 -17.58
CA ALA A 380 -25.69 -10.73 -18.17
C ALA A 380 -26.25 -9.50 -17.40
N GLN A 381 -26.08 -9.44 -16.07
CA GLN A 381 -26.40 -8.22 -15.30
C GLN A 381 -25.52 -7.03 -15.68
N VAL A 382 -24.26 -7.24 -16.03
CA VAL A 382 -23.38 -6.18 -16.55
C VAL A 382 -23.93 -5.65 -17.87
N SER A 383 -24.34 -6.52 -18.80
CA SER A 383 -24.98 -6.10 -20.06
C SER A 383 -26.27 -5.30 -19.84
N VAL A 384 -27.09 -5.72 -18.88
CA VAL A 384 -28.29 -4.97 -18.45
C VAL A 384 -27.92 -3.60 -17.90
N ALA A 385 -26.87 -3.53 -17.06
CA ALA A 385 -26.46 -2.26 -16.45
C ALA A 385 -25.98 -1.26 -17.50
N VAL A 386 -25.14 -1.70 -18.45
CA VAL A 386 -24.61 -0.88 -19.55
C VAL A 386 -25.71 -0.42 -20.50
N SER A 387 -26.60 -1.33 -20.89
CA SER A 387 -27.71 -1.04 -21.85
C SER A 387 -28.90 -0.29 -21.23
N ALA A 388 -29.07 -0.40 -19.89
CA ALA A 388 -30.29 0.00 -19.16
C ALA A 388 -31.56 -0.76 -19.60
N LYS A 389 -31.41 -2.00 -20.10
CA LYS A 389 -32.52 -2.83 -20.63
C LYS A 389 -32.75 -4.10 -19.81
N PRO A 390 -33.40 -4.02 -18.64
CA PRO A 390 -33.52 -5.16 -17.71
C PRO A 390 -34.29 -6.36 -18.28
N LEU A 391 -35.22 -6.13 -19.18
CA LEU A 391 -36.03 -7.19 -19.78
C LEU A 391 -35.24 -8.04 -20.79
N ARG A 392 -34.08 -7.59 -21.25
CA ARG A 392 -33.20 -8.32 -22.18
C ARG A 392 -32.20 -9.25 -21.48
N TRP A 393 -32.24 -9.39 -20.16
CA TRP A 393 -31.33 -10.26 -19.44
C TRP A 393 -31.26 -11.69 -20.02
N PRO A 394 -32.38 -12.37 -20.38
CA PRO A 394 -32.29 -13.73 -20.94
C PRO A 394 -31.59 -13.78 -22.30
N GLU A 395 -31.69 -12.73 -23.10
CA GLU A 395 -31.01 -12.61 -24.39
C GLU A 395 -29.50 -12.47 -24.20
N PHE A 396 -29.08 -11.58 -23.29
CA PHE A 396 -27.69 -11.39 -22.94
C PHE A 396 -27.07 -12.67 -22.38
N TRP A 397 -27.75 -13.32 -21.43
CA TRP A 397 -27.29 -14.57 -20.86
C TRP A 397 -27.06 -15.63 -21.92
N LYS A 398 -28.03 -15.82 -22.81
CA LYS A 398 -27.92 -16.80 -23.89
C LYS A 398 -26.75 -16.49 -24.83
N ALA A 399 -26.61 -15.26 -25.25
CA ALA A 399 -25.52 -14.85 -26.14
C ALA A 399 -24.15 -15.10 -25.51
N LEU A 400 -23.96 -14.71 -24.24
CA LEU A 400 -22.71 -14.98 -23.47
C LEU A 400 -22.44 -16.48 -23.30
N ALA A 401 -23.48 -17.29 -23.06
CA ALA A 401 -23.33 -18.73 -22.94
C ALA A 401 -22.95 -19.39 -24.27
N ASP A 402 -23.54 -18.97 -25.39
CA ASP A 402 -23.28 -19.47 -26.72
C ASP A 402 -21.82 -19.15 -27.16
N THR A 403 -21.33 -17.92 -26.91
CA THR A 403 -19.95 -17.52 -27.18
C THR A 403 -18.94 -18.33 -26.34
N ASN A 404 -19.20 -18.43 -25.04
CA ASN A 404 -18.28 -19.13 -24.13
C ASN A 404 -18.22 -20.65 -24.38
N ALA A 405 -19.28 -21.25 -24.95
CA ALA A 405 -19.30 -22.64 -25.37
C ALA A 405 -18.46 -22.89 -26.65
N SER A 406 -18.29 -21.88 -27.50
CA SER A 406 -17.56 -21.97 -28.77
C SER A 406 -16.08 -21.64 -28.64
N GLU A 407 -15.70 -20.85 -27.63
CA GLU A 407 -14.32 -20.46 -27.35
C GLU A 407 -13.78 -21.23 -26.14
N GLN A 408 -12.54 -21.74 -26.21
CA GLN A 408 -11.93 -22.43 -25.08
C GLN A 408 -11.74 -21.45 -23.93
N ALA A 409 -12.49 -21.66 -22.83
CA ALA A 409 -12.40 -21.04 -21.51
C ALA A 409 -11.69 -19.66 -21.48
N ASN A 410 -12.45 -18.62 -21.79
CA ASN A 410 -12.01 -17.23 -21.62
C ASN A 410 -11.73 -16.93 -20.16
N GLU A 411 -10.73 -16.09 -19.90
CA GLU A 411 -10.53 -15.60 -18.55
C GLU A 411 -11.80 -14.85 -18.06
N PRO A 412 -12.14 -14.90 -16.77
CA PRO A 412 -13.36 -14.24 -16.26
C PRO A 412 -13.47 -12.74 -16.61
N VAL A 413 -12.32 -12.05 -16.79
CA VAL A 413 -12.29 -10.64 -17.20
C VAL A 413 -12.74 -10.47 -18.65
N ASP A 414 -12.45 -11.43 -19.53
CA ASP A 414 -12.84 -11.36 -20.94
C ASP A 414 -14.37 -11.53 -21.06
N LEU A 415 -14.97 -12.43 -20.29
CA LEU A 415 -16.43 -12.54 -20.17
C LEU A 415 -17.09 -11.24 -19.68
N PHE A 416 -16.46 -10.54 -18.74
CA PHE A 416 -16.93 -9.23 -18.29
C PHE A 416 -16.86 -8.19 -19.43
N ILE A 417 -15.79 -8.16 -20.20
CA ILE A 417 -15.60 -7.23 -21.34
C ILE A 417 -16.63 -7.51 -22.43
N GLU A 418 -16.85 -8.78 -22.76
CA GLU A 418 -17.87 -9.20 -23.72
C GLU A 418 -19.28 -8.73 -23.26
N ALA A 419 -19.60 -8.89 -21.98
CA ALA A 419 -20.84 -8.40 -21.42
C ALA A 419 -21.01 -6.87 -21.53
N VAL A 420 -19.93 -6.12 -21.34
CA VAL A 420 -19.91 -4.66 -21.58
C VAL A 420 -20.18 -4.36 -23.05
N ALA A 421 -19.54 -5.08 -23.98
CA ALA A 421 -19.75 -4.88 -25.41
C ALA A 421 -21.20 -5.16 -25.84
N GLN A 422 -21.78 -6.28 -25.40
CA GLN A 422 -23.18 -6.62 -25.67
C GLN A 422 -24.15 -5.56 -25.10
N GLY A 423 -23.91 -5.12 -23.87
CA GLY A 423 -24.70 -4.05 -23.27
C GLY A 423 -24.59 -2.72 -24.01
N TRP A 424 -23.38 -2.37 -24.47
CA TRP A 424 -23.13 -1.16 -25.24
C TRP A 424 -23.86 -1.19 -26.58
N GLN A 425 -23.73 -2.29 -27.35
CA GLN A 425 -24.44 -2.47 -28.61
C GLN A 425 -25.95 -2.36 -28.44
N ALA A 426 -26.50 -3.06 -27.45
CA ALA A 426 -27.92 -3.07 -27.19
C ALA A 426 -28.49 -1.71 -26.68
N LYS A 427 -27.62 -0.80 -26.21
CA LYS A 427 -28.05 0.51 -25.67
C LYS A 427 -28.79 1.35 -26.70
N TRP A 428 -28.48 1.21 -27.96
CA TRP A 428 -28.97 2.00 -29.07
C TRP A 428 -30.08 1.31 -29.87
N ASP A 429 -30.40 0.05 -29.56
CA ASP A 429 -31.52 -0.64 -30.16
C ASP A 429 -32.84 -0.04 -29.62
N ASP A 430 -33.89 0.03 -30.44
CA ASP A 430 -35.24 0.52 -30.05
C ASP A 430 -35.97 -0.45 -29.10
#